data_829fa03734ab40a81db8df3d6e8b12ac
#
_entry.id   829fa03734ab40a81db8df3d6e8b12ac
#
_cell.length_a   1.000
_cell.length_b   1.000
_cell.length_c   1.000
_cell.angle_alpha   90.00
_cell.angle_beta   90.00
_cell.angle_gamma   90.00
#
_symmetry.space_group_name_H-M   'P 1'
#
loop_
_entity.id
_entity.type
_entity.pdbx_description
1 polymer ?
#
loop_
_entity_poly.entity_id
_entity_poly.type
_entity_poly.pdbx_seq_one_letter_code
_entity_poly.pdbx_strand_id
1 'polypeptide(L)'
;MTLREMIDRVYSLIEEVSPESEYLTDDIDYIEKICYVVDMINHELARIKRIAAQDTTKVKENDEVNLYEEYKDFYRLKSVSGVTYELFENIITFKEDGDAIIRYYKYPKKIDKDTDWDTYKFENSMDVLEIMPYGIAADLLKSDVSAQYGRIYEQRYKDALQMLDVNSNEGRATIVGGIYVWKIHRYTRI
;
A
#
# COMPACT_ATOMS: atom_id res chain seq x y z
N MET A 1 -10.14 -4.67 8.36
CA MET A 1 -9.65 -3.82 9.47
C MET A 1 -10.09 -2.39 9.20
N THR A 2 -10.75 -1.76 10.15
CA THR A 2 -11.10 -0.33 10.10
C THR A 2 -9.95 0.53 10.60
N LEU A 3 -10.02 1.84 10.38
CA LEU A 3 -9.02 2.78 10.92
C LEU A 3 -9.07 2.77 12.45
N ARG A 4 -10.25 2.70 13.08
CA ARG A 4 -10.39 2.58 14.53
C ARG A 4 -9.67 1.34 15.07
N GLU A 5 -9.92 0.17 14.50
CA GLU A 5 -9.25 -1.07 14.91
C GLU A 5 -7.71 -0.99 14.79
N MET A 6 -7.20 -0.27 13.79
CA MET A 6 -5.77 -0.02 13.62
C MET A 6 -5.24 0.87 14.73
N ILE A 7 -5.92 1.98 15.02
CA ILE A 7 -5.53 2.94 16.06
C ILE A 7 -5.57 2.28 17.45
N ASP A 8 -6.60 1.48 17.74
CA ASP A 8 -6.71 0.74 19.01
C ASP A 8 -5.53 -0.22 19.21
N ARG A 9 -5.09 -0.89 18.15
CA ARG A 9 -3.88 -1.73 18.19
C ARG A 9 -2.61 -0.92 18.44
N VAL A 10 -2.48 0.24 17.81
CA VAL A 10 -1.34 1.15 18.03
C VAL A 10 -1.30 1.62 19.48
N TYR A 11 -2.43 2.02 20.03
CA TYR A 11 -2.53 2.43 21.44
C TYR A 11 -2.16 1.29 22.39
N SER A 12 -2.64 0.08 22.16
CA SER A 12 -2.25 -1.07 22.98
C SER A 12 -0.75 -1.30 23.00
N LEU A 13 -0.05 -1.10 21.87
CA LEU A 13 1.41 -1.20 21.81
C LEU A 13 2.10 -0.07 22.59
N ILE A 14 1.56 1.15 22.52
CA ILE A 14 2.13 2.32 23.24
C ILE A 14 1.90 2.20 24.74
N GLU A 15 0.70 1.81 25.17
CA GLU A 15 0.35 1.63 26.59
C GLU A 15 1.17 0.51 27.25
N GLU A 16 1.50 -0.57 26.54
CA GLU A 16 2.36 -1.64 27.04
C GLU A 16 3.72 -1.13 27.53
N VAL A 17 4.27 -0.12 26.87
CA VAL A 17 5.63 0.38 27.11
C VAL A 17 5.67 1.75 27.79
N SER A 18 4.59 2.50 27.77
CA SER A 18 4.47 3.85 28.34
C SER A 18 3.07 4.07 28.94
N PRO A 19 2.74 3.41 30.07
CA PRO A 19 1.40 3.47 30.68
C PRO A 19 1.01 4.87 31.19
N GLU A 20 1.97 5.78 31.38
CA GLU A 20 1.73 7.15 31.83
C GLU A 20 1.54 8.15 30.69
N SER A 21 1.63 7.69 29.43
CA SER A 21 1.46 8.58 28.31
C SER A 21 -0.03 8.88 28.07
N GLU A 22 -0.38 10.17 28.14
CA GLU A 22 -1.73 10.69 27.84
C GLU A 22 -1.98 10.73 26.32
N TYR A 23 -1.86 9.57 25.63
CA TYR A 23 -2.11 9.50 24.18
C TYR A 23 -3.60 9.46 23.81
N LEU A 24 -4.48 9.35 24.81
CA LEU A 24 -5.93 9.31 24.64
C LEU A 24 -6.53 10.70 24.86
N THR A 25 -6.06 11.70 24.15
CA THR A 25 -6.65 13.02 24.25
C THR A 25 -7.56 13.30 23.06
N ASP A 26 -8.68 13.98 23.30
CA ASP A 26 -9.51 14.61 22.28
C ASP A 26 -8.80 15.81 21.63
N ASP A 27 -7.47 15.88 21.75
CA ASP A 27 -6.64 16.93 21.20
C ASP A 27 -6.57 16.79 19.68
N ILE A 28 -7.08 17.80 19.00
CA ILE A 28 -7.15 17.87 17.53
C ILE A 28 -5.77 17.74 16.89
N ASP A 29 -4.77 18.36 17.49
CA ASP A 29 -3.38 18.33 16.96
C ASP A 29 -2.81 16.90 17.04
N TYR A 30 -3.18 16.16 18.08
CA TYR A 30 -2.75 14.77 18.22
C TYR A 30 -3.48 13.84 17.24
N ILE A 31 -4.78 14.06 17.04
CA ILE A 31 -5.57 13.33 16.03
C ILE A 31 -5.01 13.56 14.63
N GLU A 32 -4.69 14.80 14.28
CA GLU A 32 -4.06 15.13 12.99
C GLU A 32 -2.72 14.41 12.81
N LYS A 33 -1.89 14.39 13.86
CA LYS A 33 -0.61 13.68 13.85
C LYS A 33 -0.78 12.18 13.64
N ILE A 34 -1.71 11.54 14.35
CA ILE A 34 -1.98 10.10 14.19
C ILE A 34 -2.43 9.82 12.75
N CYS A 35 -3.43 10.54 12.24
CA CYS A 35 -3.93 10.35 10.89
C CYS A 35 -2.82 10.53 9.85
N TYR A 36 -1.95 11.52 10.01
CA TYR A 36 -0.81 11.73 9.13
C TYR A 36 0.17 10.55 9.14
N VAL A 37 0.53 10.03 10.33
CA VAL A 37 1.46 8.89 10.43
C VAL A 37 0.84 7.63 9.84
N VAL A 38 -0.44 7.38 10.14
CA VAL A 38 -1.18 6.24 9.57
C VAL A 38 -1.22 6.31 8.05
N ASP A 39 -1.53 7.49 7.48
CA ASP A 39 -1.58 7.72 6.04
C ASP A 39 -0.21 7.48 5.38
N MET A 40 0.85 8.04 5.96
CA MET A 40 2.22 7.89 5.49
C MET A 40 2.64 6.42 5.44
N ILE A 41 2.44 5.66 6.52
CA ILE A 41 2.79 4.24 6.60
C ILE A 41 1.90 3.41 5.63
N ASN A 42 0.61 3.74 5.53
CA ASN A 42 -0.31 3.08 4.60
C ASN A 42 0.16 3.22 3.14
N HIS A 43 0.59 4.41 2.74
CA HIS A 43 1.14 4.68 1.41
C HIS A 43 2.50 4.00 1.17
N GLU A 44 3.38 3.97 2.17
CA GLU A 44 4.65 3.25 2.09
C GLU A 44 4.43 1.76 1.81
N LEU A 45 3.56 1.13 2.60
CA LEU A 45 3.25 -0.29 2.47
C LEU A 45 2.55 -0.63 1.16
N ALA A 46 1.68 0.26 0.66
CA ALA A 46 1.04 0.08 -0.65
C ALA A 46 2.03 0.11 -1.83
N ARG A 47 3.20 0.73 -1.68
CA ARG A 47 4.28 0.67 -2.69
C ARG A 47 4.98 -0.68 -2.69
N ILE A 48 5.05 -1.35 -1.56
CA ILE A 48 5.68 -2.68 -1.39
C ILE A 48 4.72 -3.78 -1.85
N LYS A 49 3.54 -3.85 -1.24
CA LYS A 49 2.47 -4.83 -1.54
C LYS A 49 1.34 -4.18 -2.35
N ARG A 50 1.62 -3.77 -3.52
CA ARG A 50 0.81 -3.01 -4.47
C ARG A 50 -0.67 -3.37 -4.47
N ILE A 51 -1.51 -2.38 -4.22
CA ILE A 51 -2.97 -2.49 -4.32
C ILE A 51 -3.34 -2.48 -5.81
N ALA A 52 -4.00 -3.53 -6.28
CA ALA A 52 -4.41 -3.64 -7.68
C ALA A 52 -5.84 -3.15 -7.88
N ALA A 53 -6.06 -2.43 -8.97
CA ALA A 53 -7.37 -2.02 -9.47
C ALA A 53 -7.55 -2.45 -10.92
N GLN A 54 -8.80 -2.55 -11.35
CA GLN A 54 -9.17 -2.87 -12.72
C GLN A 54 -10.36 -2.01 -13.14
N ASP A 55 -10.28 -1.53 -14.36
CA ASP A 55 -11.38 -0.87 -15.05
C ASP A 55 -11.60 -1.50 -16.42
N THR A 56 -12.86 -1.42 -16.93
CA THR A 56 -13.21 -1.89 -18.25
C THR A 56 -13.93 -0.77 -18.98
N THR A 57 -13.32 -0.30 -20.06
CA THR A 57 -13.84 0.82 -20.84
C THR A 57 -13.96 0.46 -22.32
N LYS A 58 -14.99 0.99 -22.99
CA LYS A 58 -15.11 0.88 -24.43
C LYS A 58 -14.28 1.94 -25.10
N VAL A 59 -13.45 1.52 -26.02
CA VAL A 59 -12.52 2.39 -26.73
C VAL A 59 -12.70 2.25 -28.23
N LYS A 60 -12.30 3.29 -28.96
CA LYS A 60 -12.22 3.31 -30.42
C LYS A 60 -10.78 3.42 -30.87
N GLU A 61 -10.54 3.06 -32.11
CA GLU A 61 -9.26 3.30 -32.75
C GLU A 61 -8.85 4.79 -32.64
N ASN A 62 -7.61 5.03 -32.22
CA ASN A 62 -7.01 6.34 -31.94
C ASN A 62 -7.58 7.10 -30.71
N ASP A 63 -8.42 6.48 -29.88
CA ASP A 63 -8.72 7.06 -28.56
C ASP A 63 -7.46 7.08 -27.70
N GLU A 64 -7.32 8.17 -26.92
CA GLU A 64 -6.23 8.35 -25.99
C GLU A 64 -6.74 8.44 -24.55
N VAL A 65 -6.08 7.75 -23.64
CA VAL A 65 -6.36 7.80 -22.20
C VAL A 65 -5.11 8.20 -21.45
N ASN A 66 -5.15 9.34 -20.78
CA ASN A 66 -4.14 9.76 -19.83
C ASN A 66 -4.43 9.11 -18.47
N LEU A 67 -3.60 8.17 -18.05
CA LEU A 67 -3.83 7.37 -16.83
C LEU A 67 -3.90 8.21 -15.55
N TYR A 68 -3.18 9.32 -15.45
CA TYR A 68 -3.22 10.20 -14.28
C TYR A 68 -4.46 11.10 -14.24
N GLU A 69 -5.04 11.40 -15.38
CA GLU A 69 -6.25 12.22 -15.47
C GLU A 69 -7.49 11.37 -15.21
N GLU A 70 -7.53 10.18 -15.77
CA GLU A 70 -8.65 9.25 -15.65
C GLU A 70 -8.71 8.61 -14.26
N TYR A 71 -7.57 8.13 -13.74
CA TYR A 71 -7.49 7.43 -12.45
C TYR A 71 -6.74 8.27 -11.42
N LYS A 72 -7.46 8.99 -10.58
CA LYS A 72 -6.87 9.91 -9.57
C LYS A 72 -6.00 9.21 -8.53
N ASP A 73 -6.22 7.91 -8.32
CA ASP A 73 -5.44 7.06 -7.43
C ASP A 73 -4.34 6.26 -8.16
N PHE A 74 -4.10 6.54 -9.43
CA PHE A 74 -3.13 5.82 -10.25
C PHE A 74 -1.71 5.91 -9.70
N TYR A 75 -1.08 4.75 -9.57
CA TYR A 75 0.34 4.64 -9.22
C TYR A 75 1.18 4.12 -10.39
N ARG A 76 0.78 3.01 -11.00
CA ARG A 76 1.52 2.38 -12.10
C ARG A 76 0.64 1.44 -12.91
N LEU A 77 0.76 1.49 -14.24
CA LEU A 77 0.11 0.52 -15.12
C LEU A 77 0.65 -0.90 -14.87
N LYS A 78 -0.25 -1.86 -14.77
CA LYS A 78 0.06 -3.29 -14.67
C LYS A 78 -0.08 -3.98 -16.01
N SER A 79 -1.21 -3.83 -16.69
CA SER A 79 -1.47 -4.40 -18.02
C SER A 79 -2.71 -3.78 -18.65
N VAL A 80 -2.75 -3.80 -19.98
CA VAL A 80 -3.96 -3.57 -20.76
C VAL A 80 -4.23 -4.85 -21.55
N SER A 81 -5.49 -5.24 -21.70
CA SER A 81 -5.90 -6.42 -22.46
C SER A 81 -7.26 -6.18 -23.13
N GLY A 82 -7.59 -6.97 -24.13
CA GLY A 82 -8.83 -6.88 -24.91
C GLY A 82 -8.68 -6.11 -26.22
N VAL A 83 -7.68 -5.22 -26.32
CA VAL A 83 -7.40 -4.40 -27.51
C VAL A 83 -5.90 -4.20 -27.68
N THR A 84 -5.49 -3.91 -28.91
CA THR A 84 -4.11 -3.49 -29.23
C THR A 84 -3.90 -2.01 -28.85
N TYR A 85 -2.76 -1.69 -28.27
CA TYR A 85 -2.46 -0.34 -27.81
C TYR A 85 -0.98 0.02 -27.93
N GLU A 86 -0.69 1.30 -27.92
CA GLU A 86 0.64 1.88 -27.68
C GLU A 86 0.62 2.61 -26.35
N LEU A 87 1.74 2.54 -25.62
CA LEU A 87 1.94 3.28 -24.37
C LEU A 87 3.14 4.21 -24.55
N PHE A 88 2.89 5.51 -24.41
CA PHE A 88 3.92 6.51 -24.31
C PHE A 88 3.77 7.27 -22.99
N GLU A 89 4.78 7.15 -22.13
CA GLU A 89 4.72 7.65 -20.74
C GLU A 89 3.48 7.10 -19.99
N ASN A 90 2.47 7.92 -19.77
CA ASN A 90 1.22 7.57 -19.09
C ASN A 90 -0.01 7.72 -19.99
N ILE A 91 0.20 7.84 -21.31
CA ILE A 91 -0.86 7.95 -22.30
C ILE A 91 -0.96 6.62 -23.04
N ILE A 92 -2.14 6.02 -23.02
CA ILE A 92 -2.48 4.83 -23.80
C ILE A 92 -3.19 5.32 -25.07
N THR A 93 -2.68 4.95 -26.25
CA THR A 93 -3.34 5.17 -27.55
C THR A 93 -3.82 3.83 -28.06
N PHE A 94 -5.13 3.66 -28.25
CA PHE A 94 -5.72 2.42 -28.74
C PHE A 94 -5.64 2.34 -30.27
N LYS A 95 -5.35 1.13 -30.79
CA LYS A 95 -5.15 0.88 -32.22
C LYS A 95 -6.32 0.16 -32.89
N GLU A 96 -7.34 -0.16 -32.12
CA GLU A 96 -8.55 -0.83 -32.60
C GLU A 96 -9.73 -0.54 -31.66
N ASP A 97 -10.94 -0.71 -32.19
CA ASP A 97 -12.18 -0.62 -31.40
C ASP A 97 -12.34 -1.85 -30.52
N GLY A 98 -12.85 -1.70 -29.30
CA GLY A 98 -13.14 -2.82 -28.43
C GLY A 98 -13.38 -2.47 -26.97
N ASP A 99 -13.44 -3.52 -26.15
CA ASP A 99 -13.51 -3.40 -24.70
C ASP A 99 -12.08 -3.56 -24.12
N ALA A 100 -11.52 -2.46 -23.67
CA ALA A 100 -10.19 -2.41 -23.04
C ALA A 100 -10.32 -2.72 -21.55
N ILE A 101 -9.56 -3.68 -21.05
CA ILE A 101 -9.44 -3.99 -19.63
C ILE A 101 -8.10 -3.42 -19.15
N ILE A 102 -8.15 -2.33 -18.41
CA ILE A 102 -6.99 -1.63 -17.87
C ILE A 102 -6.80 -2.08 -16.42
N ARG A 103 -5.65 -2.70 -16.13
CA ARG A 103 -5.25 -3.09 -14.77
C ARG A 103 -4.10 -2.23 -14.34
N TYR A 104 -4.23 -1.64 -13.16
CA TYR A 104 -3.20 -0.76 -12.63
C TYR A 104 -2.99 -0.96 -11.12
N TYR A 105 -1.89 -0.48 -10.61
CA TYR A 105 -1.64 -0.33 -9.19
C TYR A 105 -2.04 1.06 -8.75
N LYS A 106 -2.67 1.18 -7.60
CA LYS A 106 -3.19 2.43 -7.08
C LYS A 106 -2.61 2.80 -5.72
N TYR A 107 -2.68 4.06 -5.40
CA TYR A 107 -2.51 4.53 -4.03
C TYR A 107 -3.75 4.21 -3.19
N PRO A 108 -3.60 3.96 -1.89
CA PRO A 108 -4.75 3.82 -1.00
C PRO A 108 -5.48 5.16 -0.85
N LYS A 109 -6.72 5.09 -0.40
CA LYS A 109 -7.47 6.30 -0.04
C LYS A 109 -6.75 7.05 1.07
N LYS A 110 -6.65 8.39 0.91
CA LYS A 110 -6.03 9.28 1.88
C LYS A 110 -6.76 9.21 3.23
N ILE A 111 -5.98 9.28 4.30
CA ILE A 111 -6.45 9.41 5.67
C ILE A 111 -6.06 10.80 6.18
N ASP A 112 -7.03 11.54 6.69
CA ASP A 112 -6.86 12.84 7.30
C ASP A 112 -7.76 12.97 8.55
N LYS A 113 -7.74 14.15 9.19
CA LYS A 113 -8.52 14.42 10.41
C LYS A 113 -10.03 14.29 10.25
N ASP A 114 -10.53 14.49 9.02
CA ASP A 114 -11.96 14.42 8.70
C ASP A 114 -12.40 13.00 8.32
N THR A 115 -11.47 12.05 8.28
CA THR A 115 -11.73 10.64 7.95
C THR A 115 -12.49 9.98 9.10
N ASP A 116 -13.65 9.40 8.79
CA ASP A 116 -14.43 8.61 9.77
C ASP A 116 -13.71 7.28 10.08
N TRP A 117 -13.28 7.14 11.33
CA TRP A 117 -12.49 5.99 11.80
C TRP A 117 -13.24 4.67 11.77
N ASP A 118 -14.56 4.70 11.95
CA ASP A 118 -15.38 3.49 12.03
C ASP A 118 -15.74 2.95 10.64
N THR A 119 -15.87 3.83 9.66
CA THR A 119 -16.27 3.46 8.30
C THR A 119 -15.10 3.27 7.33
N TYR A 120 -13.96 3.93 7.58
CA TYR A 120 -12.77 3.77 6.75
C TYR A 120 -12.21 2.34 6.85
N LYS A 121 -12.01 1.70 5.70
CA LYS A 121 -11.41 0.37 5.59
C LYS A 121 -10.13 0.43 4.77
N PHE A 122 -9.08 -0.15 5.30
CA PHE A 122 -7.82 -0.30 4.58
C PHE A 122 -7.98 -1.22 3.37
N GLU A 123 -7.32 -0.87 2.28
CA GLU A 123 -7.31 -1.62 1.01
C GLU A 123 -6.11 -2.57 0.90
N ASN A 124 -5.13 -2.43 1.79
CA ASN A 124 -3.97 -3.30 1.89
C ASN A 124 -4.36 -4.72 2.33
N SER A 125 -3.54 -5.70 1.98
CA SER A 125 -3.70 -7.10 2.39
C SER A 125 -3.46 -7.29 3.90
N MET A 126 -4.00 -8.37 4.47
CA MET A 126 -3.92 -8.62 5.92
C MET A 126 -2.48 -8.75 6.43
N ASP A 127 -1.58 -9.35 5.65
CA ASP A 127 -0.16 -9.47 5.98
C ASP A 127 0.52 -8.09 6.15
N VAL A 128 0.09 -7.10 5.36
CA VAL A 128 0.52 -5.70 5.50
C VAL A 128 -0.08 -5.04 6.73
N LEU A 129 -1.38 -5.26 6.97
CA LEU A 129 -2.09 -4.63 8.08
C LEU A 129 -1.66 -5.15 9.47
N GLU A 130 -1.06 -6.35 9.53
CA GLU A 130 -0.50 -6.90 10.77
C GLU A 130 0.80 -6.22 11.20
N ILE A 131 1.60 -5.73 10.27
CA ILE A 131 2.87 -5.07 10.58
C ILE A 131 2.75 -3.56 10.73
N MET A 132 1.71 -2.96 10.17
CA MET A 132 1.46 -1.53 10.15
C MET A 132 1.48 -0.88 11.55
N PRO A 133 0.85 -1.46 12.60
CA PRO A 133 0.86 -0.88 13.95
C PRO A 133 2.26 -0.64 14.50
N TYR A 134 3.24 -1.50 14.19
CA TYR A 134 4.62 -1.32 14.65
C TYR A 134 5.29 -0.09 14.03
N GLY A 135 5.07 0.16 12.75
CA GLY A 135 5.57 1.34 12.06
C GLY A 135 4.98 2.63 12.64
N ILE A 136 3.67 2.63 12.88
CA ILE A 136 2.95 3.78 13.44
C ILE A 136 3.41 4.04 14.88
N ALA A 137 3.43 3.01 15.75
CA ALA A 137 3.89 3.14 17.14
C ALA A 137 5.34 3.62 17.20
N ALA A 138 6.22 3.11 16.34
CA ALA A 138 7.61 3.56 16.26
C ALA A 138 7.72 5.05 15.95
N ASP A 139 6.93 5.56 15.01
CA ASP A 139 6.96 6.96 14.61
C ASP A 139 6.39 7.88 15.70
N LEU A 140 5.27 7.51 16.31
CA LEU A 140 4.65 8.27 17.40
C LEU A 140 5.56 8.39 18.62
N LEU A 141 6.30 7.33 18.97
CA LEU A 141 7.21 7.30 20.12
C LEU A 141 8.56 7.99 19.87
N LYS A 142 8.91 8.37 18.64
CA LYS A 142 10.22 9.00 18.33
C LYS A 142 10.49 10.29 19.09
N SER A 143 9.47 11.06 19.42
CA SER A 143 9.58 12.38 20.06
C SER A 143 9.30 12.35 21.55
N ASP A 144 9.10 11.20 22.16
CA ASP A 144 8.70 11.04 23.55
C ASP A 144 9.86 10.58 24.45
N VAL A 145 9.65 10.69 25.75
CA VAL A 145 10.52 10.12 26.80
C VAL A 145 10.72 8.62 26.59
N SER A 146 9.75 7.96 25.94
CA SER A 146 9.75 6.55 25.58
C SER A 146 10.46 6.21 24.26
N ALA A 147 11.30 7.10 23.71
CA ALA A 147 11.97 6.89 22.41
C ALA A 147 12.79 5.59 22.31
N GLN A 148 13.26 5.03 23.43
CA GLN A 148 13.90 3.73 23.46
C GLN A 148 12.97 2.59 23.00
N TYR A 149 11.67 2.65 23.31
CA TYR A 149 10.67 1.67 22.88
C TYR A 149 10.30 1.87 21.43
N GLY A 150 10.29 3.11 20.95
CA GLY A 150 10.12 3.40 19.53
C GLY A 150 11.15 2.70 18.66
N ARG A 151 12.41 2.57 19.13
CA ARG A 151 13.45 1.82 18.39
C ARG A 151 13.18 0.33 18.32
N ILE A 152 12.54 -0.28 19.33
CA ILE A 152 12.18 -1.68 19.33
C ILE A 152 11.10 -1.93 18.27
N TYR A 153 10.08 -1.08 18.21
CA TYR A 153 9.03 -1.19 17.21
C TYR A 153 9.53 -0.87 15.80
N GLU A 154 10.43 0.10 15.66
CA GLU A 154 11.10 0.37 14.38
C GLU A 154 11.87 -0.85 13.86
N GLN A 155 12.59 -1.55 14.74
CA GLN A 155 13.31 -2.77 14.35
C GLN A 155 12.33 -3.88 13.95
N ARG A 156 11.26 -4.12 14.72
CA ARG A 156 10.22 -5.10 14.37
C ARG A 156 9.56 -4.79 13.03
N TYR A 157 9.28 -3.51 12.77
CA TYR A 157 8.72 -3.06 11.50
C TYR A 157 9.67 -3.34 10.33
N LYS A 158 10.95 -2.99 10.47
CA LYS A 158 11.97 -3.25 9.43
C LYS A 158 12.16 -4.73 9.13
N ASP A 159 12.20 -5.57 10.16
CA ASP A 159 12.34 -7.01 10.00
C ASP A 159 11.12 -7.61 9.26
N ALA A 160 9.92 -7.15 9.62
CA ALA A 160 8.69 -7.58 8.96
C ALA A 160 8.60 -7.09 7.51
N LEU A 161 9.04 -5.87 7.20
CA LEU A 161 9.13 -5.36 5.82
C LEU A 161 10.05 -6.22 4.94
N GLN A 162 11.20 -6.64 5.47
CA GLN A 162 12.10 -7.54 4.73
C GLN A 162 11.42 -8.86 4.39
N MET A 163 10.64 -9.43 5.31
CA MET A 163 9.89 -10.67 5.06
C MET A 163 8.79 -10.47 4.00
N LEU A 164 8.11 -9.32 3.98
CA LEU A 164 7.11 -9.00 2.96
C LEU A 164 7.73 -8.90 1.57
N ASP A 165 8.91 -8.29 1.44
CA ASP A 165 9.58 -8.09 0.15
C ASP A 165 10.09 -9.42 -0.42
N VAL A 166 10.63 -10.30 0.39
CA VAL A 166 11.04 -11.65 -0.02
C VAL A 166 9.86 -12.43 -0.59
N ASN A 167 8.71 -12.42 0.08
CA ASN A 167 7.51 -13.12 -0.37
C ASN A 167 6.89 -12.51 -1.64
N SER A 168 7.13 -11.22 -1.92
CA SER A 168 6.64 -10.55 -3.13
C SER A 168 7.35 -11.01 -4.41
N ASN A 169 8.55 -11.57 -4.29
CA ASN A 169 9.37 -12.06 -5.41
C ASN A 169 9.17 -13.56 -5.71
N GLU A 170 8.52 -14.31 -4.83
CA GLU A 170 8.15 -15.70 -5.09
C GLU A 170 6.94 -15.75 -6.05
N GLY A 171 7.16 -16.29 -7.25
CA GLY A 171 6.08 -16.59 -8.19
C GLY A 171 6.03 -15.77 -9.48
N ARG A 172 7.09 -15.08 -9.87
CA ARG A 172 7.16 -14.49 -11.21
C ARG A 172 7.36 -15.57 -12.27
N ALA A 173 6.26 -16.01 -12.89
CA ALA A 173 6.32 -16.76 -14.13
C ALA A 173 6.53 -15.79 -15.29
N THR A 174 7.62 -15.96 -16.05
CA THR A 174 7.83 -15.24 -17.32
C THR A 174 7.32 -16.14 -18.44
N ILE A 175 6.29 -15.69 -19.17
CA ILE A 175 5.80 -16.39 -20.35
C ILE A 175 6.69 -15.95 -21.53
N VAL A 176 7.48 -16.88 -22.05
CA VAL A 176 8.27 -16.68 -23.28
C VAL A 176 7.77 -17.68 -24.31
N GLY A 177 7.18 -17.18 -25.39
CA GLY A 177 6.78 -18.00 -26.54
C GLY A 177 5.78 -19.12 -26.25
N GLY A 178 4.82 -18.91 -25.33
CA GLY A 178 3.75 -19.88 -25.04
C GLY A 178 4.17 -21.12 -24.23
N ILE A 179 5.41 -21.16 -23.74
CA ILE A 179 5.92 -22.25 -22.90
C ILE A 179 6.18 -21.68 -21.49
N TYR A 180 5.57 -22.29 -20.47
CA TYR A 180 5.81 -21.96 -19.07
C TYR A 180 7.17 -22.49 -18.64
N VAL A 181 8.15 -21.61 -18.45
CA VAL A 181 9.45 -21.97 -17.86
C VAL A 181 9.47 -21.53 -16.40
N TRP A 182 9.31 -22.47 -15.50
CA TRP A 182 9.53 -22.25 -14.06
C TRP A 182 11.04 -22.14 -13.79
N LYS A 183 11.53 -20.92 -13.55
CA LYS A 183 12.89 -20.74 -13.07
C LYS A 183 12.87 -20.80 -11.54
N ILE A 184 13.09 -22.00 -10.99
CA ILE A 184 13.35 -22.18 -9.56
C ILE A 184 14.78 -21.73 -9.31
N HIS A 185 14.96 -20.58 -8.69
CA HIS A 185 16.26 -20.18 -8.17
C HIS A 185 16.51 -20.96 -6.87
N ARG A 186 17.20 -22.09 -6.96
CA ARG A 186 17.78 -22.70 -5.76
C ARG A 186 18.97 -21.85 -5.34
N TYR A 187 18.84 -21.16 -4.24
CA TYR A 187 20.01 -20.65 -3.51
C TYR A 187 20.74 -21.84 -2.92
N THR A 188 21.83 -22.27 -3.54
CA THR A 188 22.85 -23.11 -2.89
C THR A 188 23.60 -22.20 -1.93
N ARG A 189 23.40 -22.44 -0.62
CA ARG A 189 24.32 -21.95 0.41
C ARG A 189 25.68 -22.63 0.20
N ILE A 190 26.70 -21.81 0.09
CA ILE A 190 28.07 -22.17 0.42
C ILE A 190 28.39 -21.46 1.74
#